data_95383452f8278ede1f9a6cd7f3639c3a
#
_entry.id   95383452f8278ede1f9a6cd7f3639c3a
#
_cell.length_a   1.000
_cell.length_b   1.000
_cell.length_c   1.000
_cell.angle_alpha   90.00
_cell.angle_beta   90.00
_cell.angle_gamma   90.00
#
_symmetry.space_group_name_H-M   'P 1'
#
loop_
_entity.id
_entity.type
_entity.pdbx_description
1 polymer ?
#
loop_
_entity_poly.entity_id
_entity_poly.type
_entity_poly.pdbx_seq_one_letter_code
_entity_poly.pdbx_strand_id
1 'polypeptide(L)'
;MLEEKPGLSAGAWQMRPLSRGYVEAKSNRPGEAQAINPRYLSEESDRRAIVGGLRFARGIFAAPALKQFVREETLPGSNIQTDDEVLDYARRNGGTSYHASCTCLMGLMGTHPMSVVDSELRVHGLEGLRVIDASVMPAVTSTNTNAPTIMIAEKGAAMIKGATRQRQAA
;
A
#
# COMPACT_ATOMS: atom_id res chain seq x y z
N MET A 1 17.73 -3.87 -7.72
CA MET A 1 19.07 -4.10 -8.36
C MET A 1 19.20 -5.60 -8.52
N LEU A 2 19.60 -6.08 -9.69
CA LEU A 2 19.87 -7.52 -9.88
C LEU A 2 21.26 -7.81 -9.31
N GLU A 3 21.40 -8.96 -8.65
CA GLU A 3 22.71 -9.42 -8.19
C GLU A 3 23.57 -9.89 -9.38
N GLU A 4 24.88 -9.76 -9.25
CA GLU A 4 25.84 -10.23 -10.29
C GLU A 4 25.90 -11.76 -10.38
N LYS A 5 25.52 -12.45 -9.30
CA LYS A 5 25.51 -13.92 -9.23
C LYS A 5 24.10 -14.47 -9.43
N PRO A 6 23.96 -15.66 -10.04
CA PRO A 6 22.67 -16.34 -10.10
C PRO A 6 22.08 -16.52 -8.70
N GLY A 7 20.81 -16.17 -8.52
CA GLY A 7 20.14 -16.26 -7.23
C GLY A 7 18.63 -16.35 -7.36
N LEU A 8 17.99 -16.70 -6.26
CA LEU A 8 16.53 -16.68 -6.10
C LEU A 8 16.19 -15.70 -4.99
N SER A 9 15.15 -14.89 -5.20
CA SER A 9 14.65 -13.96 -4.20
C SER A 9 13.20 -14.26 -3.88
N ALA A 10 12.84 -14.16 -2.60
CA ALA A 10 11.46 -14.17 -2.14
C ALA A 10 11.23 -12.96 -1.24
N GLY A 11 10.09 -12.30 -1.42
CA GLY A 11 9.67 -11.19 -0.58
C GLY A 11 8.34 -11.48 0.11
N ALA A 12 8.11 -10.84 1.23
CA ALA A 12 6.86 -10.90 1.96
C ALA A 12 6.24 -9.50 2.08
N TRP A 13 4.94 -9.41 1.88
CA TRP A 13 4.17 -8.18 2.03
C TRP A 13 2.98 -8.40 2.95
N GLN A 14 2.73 -7.43 3.83
CA GLN A 14 1.47 -7.37 4.54
C GLN A 14 0.39 -6.84 3.59
N MET A 15 -0.53 -7.73 3.18
CA MET A 15 -1.58 -7.41 2.20
C MET A 15 -2.70 -6.53 2.76
N ARG A 16 -2.88 -6.50 4.08
CA ARG A 16 -3.86 -5.66 4.78
C ARG A 16 -3.20 -4.94 5.95
N PRO A 17 -2.29 -3.98 5.68
CA PRO A 17 -1.58 -3.29 6.74
C PRO A 17 -2.54 -2.48 7.61
N LEU A 18 -2.31 -2.50 8.92
CA LEU A 18 -2.99 -1.64 9.90
C LEU A 18 -2.20 -0.36 10.19
N SER A 19 -0.89 -0.35 9.92
CA SER A 19 -0.07 0.86 10.01
C SER A 19 -0.64 1.97 9.15
N ARG A 20 -0.73 3.19 9.70
CA ARG A 20 -1.25 4.38 9.02
C ARG A 20 -0.21 5.48 9.03
N GLY A 21 0.07 6.02 7.88
CA GLY A 21 0.93 7.17 7.69
C GLY A 21 0.14 8.43 7.32
N TYR A 22 0.85 9.43 6.82
CA TYR A 22 0.25 10.69 6.38
C TYR A 22 0.98 11.28 5.18
N VAL A 23 0.25 12.13 4.46
CA VAL A 23 0.78 13.04 3.43
C VAL A 23 0.27 14.43 3.76
N GLU A 24 1.18 15.41 3.86
CA GLU A 24 0.86 16.79 4.23
C GLU A 24 1.56 17.78 3.32
N ALA A 25 0.84 18.86 2.95
CA ALA A 25 1.47 20.01 2.32
C ALA A 25 2.28 20.79 3.37
N LYS A 26 3.54 21.08 3.08
CA LYS A 26 4.42 21.84 3.99
C LYS A 26 4.15 23.34 3.92
N SER A 27 3.66 23.84 2.79
CA SER A 27 3.32 25.23 2.56
C SER A 27 2.36 25.39 1.39
N ASN A 28 1.98 26.60 1.08
CA ASN A 28 1.19 26.97 -0.10
C ASN A 28 2.05 27.27 -1.34
N ARG A 29 3.37 27.03 -1.31
CA ARG A 29 4.25 27.28 -2.45
C ARG A 29 4.14 26.16 -3.47
N PRO A 30 3.77 26.46 -4.74
CA PRO A 30 3.72 25.46 -5.80
C PRO A 30 5.10 24.80 -5.99
N GLY A 31 5.10 23.47 -6.14
CA GLY A 31 6.33 22.70 -6.38
C GLY A 31 7.14 22.34 -5.13
N GLU A 32 6.77 22.81 -3.95
CA GLU A 32 7.37 22.32 -2.71
C GLU A 32 6.95 20.87 -2.44
N ALA A 33 7.92 19.98 -2.22
CA ALA A 33 7.66 18.58 -1.95
C ALA A 33 6.88 18.41 -0.63
N GLN A 34 5.80 17.65 -0.68
CA GLN A 34 5.00 17.31 0.50
C GLN A 34 5.78 16.48 1.53
N ALA A 35 5.32 16.51 2.77
CA ALA A 35 5.77 15.57 3.79
C ALA A 35 5.05 14.24 3.58
N ILE A 36 5.80 13.16 3.43
CA ILE A 36 5.26 11.80 3.30
C ILE A 36 5.91 10.95 4.38
N ASN A 37 5.09 10.37 5.25
CA ASN A 37 5.53 9.42 6.25
C ASN A 37 4.60 8.21 6.27
N PRO A 38 5.00 7.06 5.70
CA PRO A 38 4.17 5.86 5.67
C PRO A 38 3.99 5.19 7.02
N ARG A 39 4.85 5.46 8.00
CA ARG A 39 4.87 4.84 9.33
C ARG A 39 4.82 3.31 9.27
N TYR A 40 5.57 2.71 8.34
CA TYR A 40 5.65 1.26 8.20
C TYR A 40 5.96 0.57 9.52
N LEU A 41 5.37 -0.60 9.74
CA LEU A 41 5.59 -1.45 10.91
C LEU A 41 5.26 -0.75 12.26
N SER A 42 4.39 0.28 12.26
CA SER A 42 3.92 0.89 13.50
C SER A 42 3.01 -0.06 14.30
N GLU A 43 2.27 -0.93 13.62
CA GLU A 43 1.35 -1.88 14.23
C GLU A 43 1.97 -3.27 14.43
N GLU A 44 1.62 -3.91 15.53
CA GLU A 44 2.17 -5.23 15.87
C GLU A 44 1.78 -6.31 14.87
N SER A 45 0.55 -6.28 14.36
CA SER A 45 0.08 -7.22 13.32
C SER A 45 0.96 -7.18 12.07
N ASP A 46 1.39 -5.97 11.67
CA ASP A 46 2.21 -5.79 10.50
C ASP A 46 3.64 -6.30 10.74
N ARG A 47 4.17 -6.07 11.95
CA ARG A 47 5.46 -6.63 12.37
C ARG A 47 5.45 -8.15 12.34
N ARG A 48 4.41 -8.77 12.94
CA ARG A 48 4.26 -10.24 12.94
C ARG A 48 4.14 -10.80 11.54
N ALA A 49 3.41 -10.12 10.64
CA ALA A 49 3.28 -10.56 9.25
C ALA A 49 4.62 -10.58 8.51
N ILE A 50 5.47 -9.57 8.71
CA ILE A 50 6.80 -9.53 8.08
C ILE A 50 7.73 -10.60 8.64
N VAL A 51 7.75 -10.78 9.97
CA VAL A 51 8.53 -11.86 10.61
C VAL A 51 8.08 -13.24 10.12
N GLY A 52 6.77 -13.48 10.14
CA GLY A 52 6.19 -14.74 9.64
C GLY A 52 6.48 -14.96 8.15
N GLY A 53 6.41 -13.90 7.35
CA GLY A 53 6.72 -13.95 5.93
C GLY A 53 8.16 -14.34 5.62
N LEU A 54 9.14 -13.80 6.35
CA LEU A 54 10.55 -14.21 6.21
C LEU A 54 10.75 -15.69 6.58
N ARG A 55 10.17 -16.11 7.71
CA ARG A 55 10.24 -17.52 8.14
C ARG A 55 9.60 -18.46 7.13
N PHE A 56 8.47 -18.06 6.55
CA PHE A 56 7.79 -18.82 5.52
C PHE A 56 8.66 -18.95 4.25
N ALA A 57 9.28 -17.85 3.80
CA ALA A 57 10.20 -17.85 2.66
C ALA A 57 11.40 -18.80 2.89
N ARG A 58 12.00 -18.78 4.08
CA ARG A 58 13.05 -19.73 4.47
C ARG A 58 12.57 -21.17 4.40
N GLY A 59 11.34 -21.45 4.87
CA GLY A 59 10.71 -22.76 4.73
C GLY A 59 10.56 -23.23 3.29
N ILE A 60 10.18 -22.33 2.38
CA ILE A 60 10.11 -22.61 0.93
C ILE A 60 11.48 -23.01 0.39
N PHE A 61 12.51 -22.21 0.67
CA PHE A 61 13.87 -22.49 0.19
C PHE A 61 14.50 -23.75 0.81
N ALA A 62 14.09 -24.11 2.03
CA ALA A 62 14.51 -25.35 2.69
C ALA A 62 13.76 -26.59 2.20
N ALA A 63 12.69 -26.45 1.43
CA ALA A 63 11.92 -27.58 0.89
C ALA A 63 12.80 -28.46 -0.01
N PRO A 64 12.63 -29.82 0.00
CA PRO A 64 13.48 -30.75 -0.74
C PRO A 64 13.64 -30.42 -2.22
N ALA A 65 12.59 -29.92 -2.87
CA ALA A 65 12.59 -29.55 -4.28
C ALA A 65 13.52 -28.37 -4.59
N LEU A 66 13.65 -27.40 -3.69
CA LEU A 66 14.45 -26.19 -3.88
C LEU A 66 15.82 -26.27 -3.20
N LYS A 67 15.93 -26.97 -2.07
CA LYS A 67 17.16 -27.03 -1.26
C LYS A 67 18.41 -27.41 -2.04
N GLN A 68 18.29 -28.29 -3.04
CA GLN A 68 19.40 -28.71 -3.89
C GLN A 68 19.99 -27.58 -4.75
N PHE A 69 19.23 -26.51 -5.00
CA PHE A 69 19.66 -25.34 -5.78
C PHE A 69 20.10 -24.17 -4.91
N VAL A 70 19.82 -24.21 -3.60
CA VAL A 70 20.15 -23.15 -2.65
C VAL A 70 21.49 -23.45 -1.99
N ARG A 71 22.48 -22.62 -2.27
CA ARG A 71 23.82 -22.75 -1.68
C ARG A 71 23.89 -22.08 -0.32
N GLU A 72 23.43 -20.84 -0.24
CA GLU A 72 23.48 -20.02 0.97
C GLU A 72 22.39 -18.95 0.94
N GLU A 73 21.99 -18.45 2.10
CA GLU A 73 21.15 -17.27 2.25
C GLU A 73 22.05 -16.04 2.32
N THR A 74 21.98 -15.18 1.30
CA THR A 74 22.76 -13.94 1.24
C THR A 74 22.10 -12.79 1.98
N LEU A 75 20.76 -12.66 1.87
CA LEU A 75 19.95 -11.63 2.51
C LEU A 75 18.68 -12.25 3.13
N PRO A 76 18.39 -11.95 4.38
CA PRO A 76 19.14 -11.17 5.38
C PRO A 76 20.42 -11.82 5.88
N GLY A 77 20.66 -13.08 5.59
CA GLY A 77 21.78 -13.89 6.07
C GLY A 77 21.41 -14.76 7.28
N SER A 78 22.12 -15.87 7.42
CA SER A 78 21.84 -16.89 8.44
C SER A 78 22.05 -16.43 9.89
N ASN A 79 22.66 -15.27 10.11
CA ASN A 79 22.87 -14.66 11.42
C ASN A 79 21.63 -13.91 11.94
N ILE A 80 20.62 -13.62 11.10
CA ILE A 80 19.37 -12.97 11.48
C ILE A 80 18.35 -14.05 11.84
N GLN A 81 18.12 -14.29 13.15
CA GLN A 81 17.29 -15.41 13.62
C GLN A 81 16.12 -14.98 14.50
N THR A 82 16.32 -14.01 15.40
CA THR A 82 15.28 -13.56 16.32
C THR A 82 14.29 -12.63 15.63
N ASP A 83 13.10 -12.46 16.20
CA ASP A 83 12.08 -11.56 15.69
C ASP A 83 12.57 -10.11 15.65
N ASP A 84 13.31 -9.69 16.67
CA ASP A 84 13.86 -8.34 16.76
C ASP A 84 14.92 -8.10 15.69
N GLU A 85 15.79 -9.06 15.42
CA GLU A 85 16.78 -8.98 14.33
C GLU A 85 16.11 -8.90 12.95
N VAL A 86 15.05 -9.71 12.74
CA VAL A 86 14.27 -9.69 11.50
C VAL A 86 13.58 -8.33 11.33
N LEU A 87 13.00 -7.78 12.39
CA LEU A 87 12.33 -6.47 12.34
C LEU A 87 13.33 -5.33 12.12
N ASP A 88 14.50 -5.40 12.76
CA ASP A 88 15.55 -4.41 12.54
C ASP A 88 16.09 -4.47 11.10
N TYR A 89 16.29 -5.67 10.57
CA TYR A 89 16.62 -5.86 9.16
C TYR A 89 15.54 -5.28 8.24
N ALA A 90 14.26 -5.58 8.50
CA ALA A 90 13.14 -5.08 7.71
C ALA A 90 13.03 -3.54 7.74
N ARG A 91 13.30 -2.90 8.88
CA ARG A 91 13.32 -1.42 8.99
C ARG A 91 14.43 -0.78 8.17
N ARG A 92 15.58 -1.41 8.07
CA ARG A 92 16.74 -0.88 7.33
C ARG A 92 16.71 -1.18 5.84
N ASN A 93 16.13 -2.32 5.45
CA ASN A 93 16.21 -2.84 4.07
C ASN A 93 14.86 -3.02 3.40
N GLY A 94 13.76 -2.91 4.14
CA GLY A 94 12.41 -2.95 3.59
C GLY A 94 12.09 -1.70 2.80
N GLY A 95 11.11 -1.81 1.92
CA GLY A 95 10.68 -0.71 1.07
C GLY A 95 9.21 -0.78 0.71
N THR A 96 8.78 0.18 -0.07
CA THR A 96 7.43 0.22 -0.62
C THR A 96 7.27 -0.78 -1.76
N SER A 97 6.08 -1.39 -1.85
CA SER A 97 5.64 -2.13 -3.05
C SER A 97 4.91 -1.23 -4.06
N TYR A 98 4.95 0.10 -3.87
CA TYR A 98 4.35 1.11 -4.74
C TYR A 98 2.82 1.02 -4.87
N HIS A 99 2.15 0.58 -3.82
CA HIS A 99 0.69 0.50 -3.72
C HIS A 99 0.12 1.57 -2.77
N ALA A 100 0.63 2.80 -2.86
CA ALA A 100 0.12 3.93 -2.09
C ALA A 100 -1.38 4.14 -2.35
N SER A 101 -2.17 4.28 -1.27
CA SER A 101 -3.62 4.38 -1.34
C SER A 101 -4.18 4.99 -0.06
N CYS A 102 -5.49 5.20 0.01
CA CYS A 102 -6.22 5.55 1.23
C CYS A 102 -5.99 6.99 1.77
N THR A 103 -5.34 7.89 1.04
CA THR A 103 -5.07 9.27 1.51
C THR A 103 -6.25 10.23 1.31
N CYS A 104 -7.26 9.84 0.51
CA CYS A 104 -8.52 10.56 0.31
C CYS A 104 -9.71 9.61 0.56
N LEU A 105 -9.75 8.99 1.74
CA LEU A 105 -10.68 7.94 2.11
C LEU A 105 -12.13 8.23 1.70
N MET A 106 -12.76 7.26 1.05
CA MET A 106 -14.20 7.27 0.81
C MET A 106 -14.95 6.90 2.09
N GLY A 107 -15.96 7.69 2.42
CA GLY A 107 -16.84 7.44 3.57
C GLY A 107 -17.96 8.47 3.66
N LEU A 108 -18.97 8.17 4.48
CA LEU A 108 -20.04 9.14 4.73
C LEU A 108 -19.53 10.27 5.63
N MET A 109 -19.92 11.50 5.30
CA MET A 109 -19.58 12.67 6.12
C MET A 109 -20.06 12.46 7.56
N GLY A 110 -19.19 12.73 8.52
CA GLY A 110 -19.49 12.59 9.95
C GLY A 110 -19.41 11.16 10.51
N THR A 111 -19.33 10.12 9.69
CA THR A 111 -19.19 8.73 10.17
C THR A 111 -17.75 8.27 10.31
N HIS A 112 -16.86 8.83 9.52
CA HIS A 112 -15.42 8.56 9.60
C HIS A 112 -14.67 9.90 9.55
N PRO A 113 -13.92 10.25 10.61
CA PRO A 113 -13.32 11.59 10.74
C PRO A 113 -12.28 11.91 9.67
N MET A 114 -11.73 10.88 9.00
CA MET A 114 -10.74 11.02 7.95
C MET A 114 -11.32 10.84 6.54
N SER A 115 -12.65 10.74 6.37
CA SER A 115 -13.25 10.64 5.04
C SER A 115 -13.13 11.98 4.29
N VAL A 116 -12.68 11.90 3.05
CA VAL A 116 -12.44 13.03 2.16
C VAL A 116 -13.49 13.08 1.06
N VAL A 117 -13.95 11.93 0.58
CA VAL A 117 -14.94 11.83 -0.48
C VAL A 117 -16.14 10.96 -0.07
N ASP A 118 -17.29 11.23 -0.70
CA ASP A 118 -18.49 10.41 -0.55
C ASP A 118 -18.49 9.17 -1.47
N SER A 119 -19.59 8.39 -1.45
CA SER A 119 -19.75 7.21 -2.29
C SER A 119 -19.83 7.49 -3.79
N GLU A 120 -20.02 8.75 -4.19
CA GLU A 120 -19.94 9.22 -5.58
C GLU A 120 -18.60 9.89 -5.91
N LEU A 121 -17.60 9.71 -5.02
CA LEU A 121 -16.24 10.23 -5.15
C LEU A 121 -16.16 11.77 -5.14
N ARG A 122 -17.19 12.46 -4.63
CA ARG A 122 -17.23 13.92 -4.48
C ARG A 122 -16.53 14.32 -3.19
N VAL A 123 -15.72 15.37 -3.26
CA VAL A 123 -15.02 15.89 -2.08
C VAL A 123 -16.02 16.54 -1.14
N HIS A 124 -15.99 16.17 0.13
CA HIS A 124 -16.85 16.75 1.16
C HIS A 124 -16.64 18.27 1.29
N GLY A 125 -17.74 19.02 1.32
CA GLY A 125 -17.71 20.47 1.50
C GLY A 125 -17.29 21.30 0.27
N LEU A 126 -17.02 20.66 -0.87
CA LEU A 126 -16.69 21.34 -2.13
C LEU A 126 -17.60 20.88 -3.26
N GLU A 127 -18.02 21.84 -4.10
CA GLU A 127 -18.82 21.54 -5.27
C GLU A 127 -17.94 21.34 -6.52
N GLY A 128 -18.35 20.43 -7.40
CA GLY A 128 -17.71 20.21 -8.68
C GLY A 128 -16.36 19.49 -8.65
N LEU A 129 -15.88 19.05 -7.48
CA LEU A 129 -14.61 18.37 -7.32
C LEU A 129 -14.81 16.90 -6.94
N ARG A 130 -14.04 16.02 -7.59
CA ARG A 130 -13.94 14.58 -7.26
C ARG A 130 -12.50 14.16 -7.17
N VAL A 131 -12.24 13.09 -6.39
CA VAL A 131 -10.99 12.32 -6.41
C VAL A 131 -11.33 10.92 -6.94
N ILE A 132 -10.59 10.47 -7.97
CA ILE A 132 -10.92 9.23 -8.71
C ILE A 132 -9.62 8.45 -8.96
N ASP A 133 -9.01 7.94 -7.92
CA ASP A 133 -7.80 7.13 -7.95
C ASP A 133 -7.69 6.21 -6.73
N ALA A 134 -6.56 5.54 -6.54
CA ALA A 134 -6.33 4.62 -5.42
C ALA A 134 -6.46 5.28 -4.04
N SER A 135 -6.33 6.62 -3.94
CA SER A 135 -6.42 7.32 -2.66
C SER A 135 -7.79 7.24 -2.01
N VAL A 136 -8.85 7.00 -2.79
CA VAL A 136 -10.21 6.90 -2.25
C VAL A 136 -10.51 5.55 -1.59
N MET A 137 -9.65 4.56 -1.73
CA MET A 137 -9.86 3.25 -1.11
C MET A 137 -9.98 3.38 0.40
N PRO A 138 -11.02 2.80 1.05
CA PRO A 138 -11.14 2.78 2.51
C PRO A 138 -10.05 1.96 3.20
N ALA A 139 -9.53 0.95 2.50
CA ALA A 139 -8.40 0.11 2.92
C ALA A 139 -7.67 -0.41 1.68
N VAL A 140 -6.39 -0.74 1.84
CA VAL A 140 -5.62 -1.41 0.78
C VAL A 140 -6.27 -2.74 0.46
N THR A 141 -6.46 -3.02 -0.83
CA THR A 141 -7.02 -4.31 -1.29
C THR A 141 -6.01 -5.44 -1.11
N SER A 142 -6.48 -6.67 -0.88
CA SER A 142 -5.62 -7.86 -0.74
C SER A 142 -5.08 -8.35 -2.10
N THR A 143 -4.69 -7.41 -2.96
CA THR A 143 -4.13 -7.66 -4.31
C THR A 143 -3.35 -6.42 -4.76
N ASN A 144 -2.66 -6.53 -5.89
CA ASN A 144 -2.09 -5.35 -6.55
C ASN A 144 -3.18 -4.31 -6.83
N THR A 145 -2.88 -3.05 -6.57
CA THR A 145 -3.88 -1.97 -6.62
C THR A 145 -4.25 -1.52 -8.04
N ASN A 146 -3.58 -2.01 -9.09
CA ASN A 146 -3.83 -1.59 -10.47
C ASN A 146 -5.27 -1.88 -10.91
N ALA A 147 -5.73 -3.12 -10.82
CA ALA A 147 -7.10 -3.48 -11.24
C ALA A 147 -8.19 -2.76 -10.42
N PRO A 148 -8.11 -2.70 -9.07
CA PRO A 148 -9.03 -1.87 -8.29
C PRO A 148 -9.01 -0.39 -8.68
N THR A 149 -7.86 0.19 -8.99
CA THR A 149 -7.76 1.59 -9.42
C THR A 149 -8.45 1.82 -10.77
N ILE A 150 -8.28 0.92 -11.73
CA ILE A 150 -8.99 0.98 -13.01
C ILE A 150 -10.50 0.89 -12.78
N MET A 151 -10.97 -0.02 -11.92
CA MET A 151 -12.40 -0.14 -11.58
C MET A 151 -12.95 1.17 -10.97
N ILE A 152 -12.20 1.81 -10.06
CA ILE A 152 -12.57 3.11 -9.49
C ILE A 152 -12.66 4.18 -10.59
N ALA A 153 -11.69 4.21 -11.50
CA ALA A 153 -11.65 5.17 -12.60
C ALA A 153 -12.85 5.01 -13.56
N GLU A 154 -13.14 3.79 -13.97
CA GLU A 154 -14.31 3.47 -14.83
C GLU A 154 -15.64 3.84 -14.15
N LYS A 155 -15.79 3.49 -12.88
CA LYS A 155 -16.98 3.85 -12.09
C LYS A 155 -17.12 5.37 -11.96
N GLY A 156 -16.04 6.06 -11.63
CA GLY A 156 -16.02 7.52 -11.51
C GLY A 156 -16.34 8.22 -12.83
N ALA A 157 -15.81 7.74 -13.95
CA ALA A 157 -16.14 8.26 -15.28
C ALA A 157 -17.63 8.07 -15.63
N ALA A 158 -18.22 6.94 -15.27
CA ALA A 158 -19.65 6.69 -15.45
C ALA A 158 -20.51 7.64 -14.61
N MET A 159 -20.13 7.91 -13.36
CA MET A 159 -20.82 8.87 -12.47
C MET A 159 -20.78 10.30 -13.05
N ILE A 160 -19.64 10.74 -13.58
CA ILE A 160 -19.49 12.06 -14.21
C ILE A 160 -20.41 12.18 -15.43
N LYS A 161 -20.38 11.20 -16.33
CA LYS A 161 -21.24 11.17 -17.52
C LYS A 161 -22.73 11.16 -17.16
N GLY A 162 -23.14 10.43 -16.13
CA GLY A 162 -24.52 10.39 -15.64
C GLY A 162 -24.96 11.76 -15.08
N ALA A 163 -24.16 12.40 -14.27
CA ALA A 163 -24.45 13.71 -13.71
C ALA A 163 -24.53 14.79 -14.80
N THR A 164 -23.70 14.73 -15.85
CA THR A 164 -23.76 15.67 -16.98
C THR A 164 -25.06 15.53 -17.76
N ARG A 165 -25.50 14.29 -18.04
CA ARG A 165 -26.76 14.03 -18.72
C ARG A 165 -27.98 14.56 -17.94
N GLN A 166 -27.99 14.37 -16.63
CA GLN A 166 -29.06 14.89 -15.77
C GLN A 166 -29.15 16.44 -15.79
N ARG A 167 -27.99 17.11 -15.76
CA ARG A 167 -27.94 18.59 -15.85
C ARG A 167 -28.39 19.16 -17.22
N GLN A 168 -28.18 18.39 -18.29
CA GLN A 168 -28.64 18.81 -19.63
C GLN A 168 -30.11 18.54 -19.87
N ALA A 169 -30.74 17.67 -19.08
CA ALA A 169 -32.15 17.32 -19.18
C ALA A 169 -33.07 18.12 -18.23
N ALA A 170 -32.49 18.92 -17.34
CA ALA A 170 -33.20 19.82 -16.40
C ALA A 170 -33.18 21.25 -16.86
#